data_4b5b614b890a349add3aa629b230120b
#
_entry.id   4b5b614b890a349add3aa629b230120b
#
_cell.length_a   1.000
_cell.length_b   1.000
_cell.length_c   1.000
_cell.angle_alpha   90.00
_cell.angle_beta   90.00
_cell.angle_gamma   90.00
#
_symmetry.space_group_name_H-M   'P 1'
#
loop_
_entity.id
_entity.type
_entity.pdbx_description
1 polymer ?
#
loop_
_entity_poly.entity_id
_entity_poly.type
_entity_poly.pdbx_seq_one_letter_code
_entity_poly.pdbx_strand_id
1 'polypeptide(L)'
;MKKRAWLGFLLAGITSAALAQFGGARRGRRGGGDDQKKGGEEPRVNQIEVTLHEFHEDLKLTDAQQPAWESYVAKLTALASDVARESRSRPPQLGLEQRIDRIVDSARNRLTALEDIAQSAKALFAGLTPEQQKMADPRLANLIAMPLAARSPLSAN
;
A
#
# COMPACT_ATOMS: atom_id res chain seq x y z
N MET A 1 32.94 -9.57 -19.67
CA MET A 1 33.03 -10.16 -18.32
C MET A 1 33.13 -9.04 -17.29
N LYS A 2 32.05 -8.60 -16.68
CA LYS A 2 32.05 -7.68 -15.53
C LYS A 2 30.99 -8.13 -14.55
N LYS A 3 31.43 -8.85 -13.51
CA LYS A 3 30.63 -9.29 -12.36
C LYS A 3 30.29 -8.08 -11.52
N ARG A 4 29.01 -7.75 -11.37
CA ARG A 4 28.53 -6.76 -10.40
C ARG A 4 28.04 -7.50 -9.16
N ALA A 5 28.79 -7.33 -8.08
CA ALA A 5 28.51 -7.87 -6.77
C ALA A 5 27.31 -7.15 -6.15
N TRP A 6 26.34 -7.93 -5.66
CA TRP A 6 25.28 -7.47 -4.78
C TRP A 6 25.84 -7.31 -3.38
N LEU A 7 25.82 -6.10 -2.85
CA LEU A 7 26.12 -5.77 -1.46
C LEU A 7 24.89 -6.00 -0.61
N GLY A 8 24.95 -7.04 0.21
CA GLY A 8 23.94 -7.29 1.24
C GLY A 8 24.02 -6.26 2.35
N PHE A 9 22.89 -5.70 2.72
CA PHE A 9 22.75 -4.87 3.91
C PHE A 9 22.42 -5.77 5.11
N LEU A 10 23.43 -5.96 5.96
CA LEU A 10 23.30 -6.56 7.29
C LEU A 10 22.79 -5.48 8.26
N LEU A 11 21.59 -5.62 8.78
CA LEU A 11 21.10 -4.85 9.91
C LEU A 11 21.49 -5.57 11.20
N ALA A 12 22.42 -4.94 11.90
CA ALA A 12 22.88 -5.36 13.21
C ALA A 12 21.81 -5.06 14.27
N GLY A 13 21.53 -6.07 15.09
CA GLY A 13 20.63 -5.99 16.23
C GLY A 13 21.19 -5.14 17.36
N ILE A 14 20.30 -4.42 18.03
CA ILE A 14 20.59 -3.83 19.34
C ILE A 14 19.62 -4.43 20.35
N THR A 15 20.16 -5.35 21.16
CA THR A 15 19.53 -5.84 22.38
C THR A 15 19.76 -4.84 23.50
N SER A 16 18.70 -4.36 24.11
CA SER A 16 18.77 -3.70 25.42
C SER A 16 17.77 -4.31 26.37
N ALA A 17 18.27 -5.13 27.24
CA ALA A 17 17.57 -5.61 28.44
C ALA A 17 17.65 -4.53 29.51
N ALA A 18 16.53 -4.15 30.09
CA ALA A 18 16.48 -3.49 31.39
C ALA A 18 15.34 -4.08 32.22
N LEU A 19 15.74 -4.86 33.21
CA LEU A 19 14.94 -5.33 34.32
C LEU A 19 14.67 -4.15 35.27
N ALA A 20 13.42 -3.92 35.61
CA ALA A 20 13.06 -3.30 36.88
C ALA A 20 11.75 -3.89 37.37
N GLN A 21 11.89 -4.78 38.36
CA GLN A 21 10.82 -5.19 39.29
C GLN A 21 10.44 -4.01 40.16
N PHE A 22 9.18 -3.70 40.31
CA PHE A 22 8.63 -3.27 41.60
C PHE A 22 7.15 -3.68 41.66
N GLY A 23 6.84 -4.38 42.73
CA GLY A 23 5.54 -4.94 43.06
C GLY A 23 4.52 -3.89 43.50
N GLY A 24 3.26 -4.27 43.42
CA GLY A 24 2.14 -3.49 43.93
C GLY A 24 0.82 -4.16 43.58
N ALA A 25 0.40 -5.11 44.42
CA ALA A 25 -0.93 -5.68 44.36
C ALA A 25 -1.99 -4.64 44.69
N ARG A 26 -3.02 -4.50 43.81
CA ARG A 26 -4.38 -4.18 44.25
C ARG A 26 -5.42 -4.69 43.26
N ARG A 27 -6.32 -5.49 43.85
CA ARG A 27 -7.58 -5.99 43.29
C ARG A 27 -8.43 -4.89 42.68
N GLY A 28 -9.14 -5.20 41.63
CA GLY A 28 -10.36 -4.46 41.38
C GLY A 28 -10.85 -4.51 39.93
N ARG A 29 -11.77 -5.44 39.63
CA ARG A 29 -12.96 -5.24 38.82
C ARG A 29 -12.85 -5.14 37.30
N ARG A 30 -13.24 -6.25 36.65
CA ARG A 30 -14.26 -6.35 35.61
C ARG A 30 -14.51 -5.09 34.80
N GLY A 31 -14.16 -5.13 33.55
CA GLY A 31 -14.56 -4.20 32.52
C GLY A 31 -14.11 -4.81 31.20
N GLY A 32 -15.11 -5.34 30.48
CA GLY A 32 -14.97 -6.04 29.22
C GLY A 32 -14.40 -5.18 28.13
N GLY A 33 -13.77 -5.85 27.21
CA GLY A 33 -13.82 -5.66 25.78
C GLY A 33 -13.70 -4.25 25.25
N ASP A 34 -12.48 -3.87 24.87
CA ASP A 34 -12.26 -2.91 23.80
C ASP A 34 -10.91 -3.22 23.10
N ASP A 35 -10.72 -4.49 22.78
CA ASP A 35 -9.78 -4.88 21.73
C ASP A 35 -10.48 -4.78 20.38
N GLN A 36 -11.00 -3.60 20.05
CA GLN A 36 -11.63 -3.38 18.76
C GLN A 36 -11.06 -2.16 18.07
N LYS A 37 -10.38 -2.42 16.94
CA LYS A 37 -10.12 -1.50 15.84
C LYS A 37 -8.91 -0.58 15.91
N LYS A 38 -7.73 -1.15 16.08
CA LYS A 38 -6.52 -0.65 15.43
C LYS A 38 -6.18 -1.56 14.27
N GLY A 39 -6.84 -1.47 13.15
CA GLY A 39 -6.60 -2.45 12.10
C GLY A 39 -7.35 -2.28 10.79
N GLY A 40 -7.66 -1.06 10.35
CA GLY A 40 -8.40 -0.90 9.10
C GLY A 40 -7.56 -0.74 7.84
N GLU A 41 -6.29 -0.34 7.92
CA GLU A 41 -5.54 0.12 6.74
C GLU A 41 -4.15 -0.50 6.56
N GLU A 42 -3.44 -0.87 7.63
CA GLU A 42 -2.23 -1.67 7.50
C GLU A 42 -2.48 -3.03 6.83
N PRO A 43 -3.60 -3.73 7.13
CA PRO A 43 -3.92 -4.98 6.44
C PRO A 43 -4.09 -4.84 4.93
N ARG A 44 -4.45 -3.65 4.42
CA ARG A 44 -4.71 -3.42 2.98
C ARG A 44 -3.45 -3.12 2.20
N VAL A 45 -2.53 -2.34 2.76
CA VAL A 45 -1.21 -2.15 2.15
C VAL A 45 -0.51 -3.50 2.07
N ASN A 46 -0.54 -4.27 3.15
CA ASN A 46 -0.01 -5.63 3.18
C ASN A 46 -0.72 -6.55 2.17
N GLN A 47 -2.05 -6.41 2.00
CA GLN A 47 -2.79 -7.18 1.02
C GLN A 47 -2.39 -6.85 -0.42
N ILE A 48 -2.17 -5.56 -0.75
CA ILE A 48 -1.68 -5.15 -2.06
C ILE A 48 -0.29 -5.73 -2.31
N GLU A 49 0.61 -5.66 -1.33
CA GLU A 49 1.96 -6.20 -1.43
C GLU A 49 1.96 -7.71 -1.66
N VAL A 50 1.16 -8.46 -0.91
CA VAL A 50 0.99 -9.92 -1.09
C VAL A 50 0.46 -10.21 -2.49
N THR A 51 -0.59 -9.52 -2.93
CA THR A 51 -1.18 -9.73 -4.26
C THR A 51 -0.19 -9.38 -5.38
N LEU A 52 0.63 -8.34 -5.20
CA LEU A 52 1.69 -7.98 -6.15
C LEU A 52 2.79 -9.04 -6.21
N HIS A 53 3.18 -9.59 -5.06
CA HIS A 53 4.18 -10.65 -4.99
C HIS A 53 3.69 -11.91 -5.73
N GLU A 54 2.48 -12.40 -5.43
CA GLU A 54 1.87 -13.53 -6.10
C GLU A 54 1.74 -13.30 -7.62
N PHE A 55 1.37 -12.09 -8.01
CA PHE A 55 1.24 -11.73 -9.41
C PHE A 55 2.59 -11.72 -10.14
N HIS A 56 3.63 -11.23 -9.51
CA HIS A 56 5.00 -11.25 -10.04
C HIS A 56 5.49 -12.68 -10.30
N GLU A 57 5.29 -13.58 -9.31
CA GLU A 57 5.69 -14.98 -9.41
C GLU A 57 4.95 -15.71 -10.56
N ASP A 58 3.66 -15.43 -10.72
CA ASP A 58 2.85 -16.03 -11.77
C ASP A 58 3.25 -15.56 -13.17
N LEU A 59 3.63 -14.27 -13.32
CA LEU A 59 4.02 -13.69 -14.60
C LEU A 59 5.35 -14.23 -15.13
N LYS A 60 6.25 -14.69 -14.27
CA LYS A 60 7.60 -15.19 -14.64
C LYS A 60 8.31 -14.22 -15.59
N LEU A 61 8.42 -12.97 -15.16
CA LEU A 61 8.97 -11.89 -15.96
C LEU A 61 10.43 -12.14 -16.32
N THR A 62 10.79 -11.74 -17.53
CA THR A 62 12.20 -11.72 -17.97
C THR A 62 12.91 -10.48 -17.42
N ASP A 63 14.25 -10.50 -17.39
CA ASP A 63 15.07 -9.35 -16.95
C ASP A 63 14.73 -8.06 -17.74
N ALA A 64 14.37 -8.20 -19.01
CA ALA A 64 13.97 -7.07 -19.86
C ALA A 64 12.60 -6.46 -19.47
N GLN A 65 11.71 -7.25 -18.85
CA GLN A 65 10.38 -6.82 -18.41
C GLN A 65 10.39 -6.24 -16.98
N GLN A 66 11.40 -6.57 -16.18
CA GLN A 66 11.51 -6.13 -14.77
C GLN A 66 11.39 -4.61 -14.57
N PRO A 67 12.06 -3.75 -15.36
CA PRO A 67 11.96 -2.29 -15.13
C PRO A 67 10.54 -1.75 -15.29
N ALA A 68 9.74 -2.31 -16.21
CA ALA A 68 8.35 -1.91 -16.41
C ALA A 68 7.48 -2.35 -15.23
N TRP A 69 7.71 -3.55 -14.71
CA TRP A 69 7.07 -4.07 -13.50
C TRP A 69 7.37 -3.20 -12.28
N GLU A 70 8.66 -2.92 -12.03
CA GLU A 70 9.09 -2.10 -10.89
C GLU A 70 8.48 -0.69 -10.94
N SER A 71 8.43 -0.07 -12.14
CA SER A 71 7.77 1.22 -12.34
C SER A 71 6.29 1.18 -11.99
N TYR A 72 5.57 0.13 -12.41
CA TYR A 72 4.15 -0.05 -12.10
C TYR A 72 3.94 -0.24 -10.59
N VAL A 73 4.68 -1.15 -9.96
CA VAL A 73 4.59 -1.45 -8.53
C VAL A 73 4.88 -0.21 -7.69
N ALA A 74 5.95 0.54 -8.00
CA ALA A 74 6.33 1.74 -7.27
C ALA A 74 5.20 2.79 -7.26
N LYS A 75 4.54 3.03 -8.39
CA LYS A 75 3.44 4.00 -8.50
C LYS A 75 2.18 3.53 -7.77
N LEU A 76 1.84 2.25 -7.89
CA LEU A 76 0.67 1.67 -7.21
C LEU A 76 0.83 1.70 -5.68
N THR A 77 2.00 1.31 -5.18
CA THR A 77 2.28 1.33 -3.73
C THR A 77 2.38 2.75 -3.17
N ALA A 78 2.87 3.72 -3.96
CA ALA A 78 2.85 5.13 -3.59
C ALA A 78 1.41 5.63 -3.39
N LEU A 79 0.50 5.37 -4.34
CA LEU A 79 -0.91 5.73 -4.20
C LEU A 79 -1.56 5.06 -2.98
N ALA A 80 -1.31 3.76 -2.76
CA ALA A 80 -1.85 3.03 -1.61
C ALA A 80 -1.38 3.63 -0.28
N SER A 81 -0.10 3.97 -0.20
CA SER A 81 0.50 4.62 0.97
C SER A 81 -0.04 6.02 1.22
N ASP A 82 -0.28 6.80 0.16
CA ASP A 82 -0.85 8.14 0.27
C ASP A 82 -2.30 8.10 0.74
N VAL A 83 -3.10 7.19 0.21
CA VAL A 83 -4.49 6.97 0.67
C VAL A 83 -4.52 6.53 2.13
N ALA A 84 -3.65 5.60 2.53
CA ALA A 84 -3.55 5.15 3.91
C ALA A 84 -3.09 6.26 4.86
N ARG A 85 -2.14 7.11 4.46
CA ARG A 85 -1.68 8.26 5.23
C ARG A 85 -2.78 9.31 5.40
N GLU A 86 -3.51 9.61 4.32
CA GLU A 86 -4.62 10.58 4.36
C GLU A 86 -5.74 10.11 5.28
N SER A 87 -6.07 8.82 5.30
CA SER A 87 -7.09 8.25 6.17
C SER A 87 -6.71 8.31 7.65
N ARG A 88 -5.42 8.20 7.97
CA ARG A 88 -4.90 8.31 9.36
C ARG A 88 -4.75 9.75 9.84
N SER A 89 -4.64 10.69 8.91
CA SER A 89 -4.45 12.09 9.25
C SER A 89 -5.71 12.70 9.82
N ARG A 90 -5.65 13.22 11.06
CA ARG A 90 -6.73 14.03 11.61
C ARG A 90 -6.77 15.36 10.85
N PRO A 91 -7.88 15.68 10.18
CA PRO A 91 -7.95 16.95 9.45
C PRO A 91 -7.79 18.11 10.44
N PRO A 92 -6.98 19.12 10.10
CA PRO A 92 -6.94 20.35 10.88
C PRO A 92 -8.33 20.99 10.88
N GLN A 93 -8.62 21.81 11.91
CA GLN A 93 -9.84 22.60 11.94
C GLN A 93 -9.75 23.69 10.88
N LEU A 94 -10.28 23.41 9.71
CA LEU A 94 -10.27 24.31 8.54
C LEU A 94 -11.64 24.98 8.39
N GLY A 95 -11.64 26.20 7.89
CA GLY A 95 -12.86 26.86 7.42
C GLY A 95 -13.49 26.12 6.25
N LEU A 96 -14.75 26.44 5.92
CA LEU A 96 -15.50 25.74 4.86
C LEU A 96 -14.75 25.79 3.52
N GLU A 97 -14.30 26.95 3.10
CA GLU A 97 -13.57 27.16 1.82
C GLU A 97 -12.34 26.28 1.74
N GLN A 98 -11.49 26.31 2.76
CA GLN A 98 -10.27 25.51 2.84
C GLN A 98 -10.55 23.99 2.82
N ARG A 99 -11.70 23.56 3.38
CA ARG A 99 -12.11 22.16 3.31
C ARG A 99 -12.51 21.76 1.89
N ILE A 100 -13.22 22.63 1.19
CA ILE A 100 -13.61 22.42 -0.21
C ILE A 100 -12.37 22.35 -1.09
N ASP A 101 -11.45 23.31 -0.98
CA ASP A 101 -10.21 23.33 -1.74
C ASP A 101 -9.40 22.04 -1.51
N ARG A 102 -9.25 21.63 -0.26
CA ARG A 102 -8.55 20.39 0.07
C ARG A 102 -9.18 19.13 -0.55
N ILE A 103 -10.50 19.07 -0.61
CA ILE A 103 -11.21 17.95 -1.26
C ILE A 103 -10.88 17.94 -2.76
N VAL A 104 -10.95 19.09 -3.41
CA VAL A 104 -10.65 19.22 -4.84
C VAL A 104 -9.20 18.87 -5.14
N ASP A 105 -8.25 19.38 -4.34
CA ASP A 105 -6.82 19.10 -4.52
C ASP A 105 -6.50 17.62 -4.29
N SER A 106 -7.09 17.02 -3.26
CA SER A 106 -6.94 15.58 -3.02
C SER A 106 -7.49 14.74 -4.19
N ALA A 107 -8.62 15.15 -4.77
CA ALA A 107 -9.18 14.47 -5.94
C ALA A 107 -8.29 14.61 -7.19
N ARG A 108 -7.74 15.79 -7.43
CA ARG A 108 -6.78 16.04 -8.53
C ARG A 108 -5.51 15.21 -8.38
N ASN A 109 -4.92 15.23 -7.19
CA ASN A 109 -3.70 14.45 -6.92
C ASN A 109 -3.92 12.95 -7.16
N ARG A 110 -5.09 12.41 -6.75
CA ARG A 110 -5.44 11.02 -7.01
C ARG A 110 -5.63 10.73 -8.49
N LEU A 111 -6.30 11.64 -9.22
CA LEU A 111 -6.48 11.48 -10.65
C LEU A 111 -5.12 11.40 -11.35
N THR A 112 -4.21 12.33 -11.06
CA THR A 112 -2.85 12.31 -11.62
C THR A 112 -2.12 10.99 -11.30
N ALA A 113 -2.17 10.54 -10.05
CA ALA A 113 -1.55 9.28 -9.66
C ALA A 113 -2.15 8.07 -10.40
N LEU A 114 -3.47 8.05 -10.61
CA LEU A 114 -4.14 7.01 -11.40
C LEU A 114 -3.75 7.03 -12.88
N GLU A 115 -3.60 8.21 -13.48
CA GLU A 115 -3.13 8.37 -14.85
C GLU A 115 -1.71 7.83 -14.99
N ASP A 116 -0.82 8.14 -14.06
CA ASP A 116 0.56 7.64 -14.02
C ASP A 116 0.63 6.11 -13.86
N ILE A 117 -0.23 5.54 -13.00
CA ILE A 117 -0.35 4.09 -12.83
C ILE A 117 -0.90 3.45 -14.12
N ALA A 118 -1.95 4.02 -14.70
CA ALA A 118 -2.54 3.50 -15.93
C ALA A 118 -1.54 3.50 -17.09
N GLN A 119 -0.73 4.54 -17.21
CA GLN A 119 0.34 4.61 -18.20
C GLN A 119 1.40 3.53 -17.97
N SER A 120 1.86 3.34 -16.73
CA SER A 120 2.85 2.30 -16.41
C SER A 120 2.28 0.88 -16.57
N ALA A 121 1.01 0.65 -16.24
CA ALA A 121 0.33 -0.61 -16.46
C ALA A 121 0.23 -0.95 -17.98
N LYS A 122 -0.12 0.03 -18.81
CA LYS A 122 -0.16 -0.14 -20.28
C LYS A 122 1.22 -0.43 -20.85
N ALA A 123 2.26 0.25 -20.35
CA ALA A 123 3.64 0.01 -20.78
C ALA A 123 4.12 -1.40 -20.39
N LEU A 124 3.81 -1.84 -19.16
CA LEU A 124 4.07 -3.21 -18.71
C LEU A 124 3.33 -4.21 -19.63
N PHE A 125 2.03 -4.05 -19.78
CA PHE A 125 1.18 -4.96 -20.58
C PHE A 125 1.66 -5.11 -22.02
N ALA A 126 2.09 -4.02 -22.65
CA ALA A 126 2.62 -4.03 -24.01
C ALA A 126 3.95 -4.82 -24.14
N GLY A 127 4.72 -4.92 -23.07
CA GLY A 127 5.97 -5.71 -23.03
C GLY A 127 5.77 -7.17 -22.67
N LEU A 128 4.56 -7.62 -22.32
CA LEU A 128 4.25 -9.00 -21.96
C LEU A 128 4.01 -9.88 -23.20
N THR A 129 4.31 -11.18 -23.06
CA THR A 129 3.89 -12.18 -24.07
C THR A 129 2.37 -12.37 -24.08
N PRO A 130 1.77 -12.93 -25.14
CA PRO A 130 0.33 -13.17 -25.20
C PRO A 130 -0.21 -14.03 -24.04
N GLU A 131 0.58 -14.99 -23.55
CA GLU A 131 0.22 -15.84 -22.42
C GLU A 131 0.23 -15.04 -21.10
N GLN A 132 1.28 -14.22 -20.90
CA GLN A 132 1.37 -13.31 -19.76
C GLN A 132 0.25 -12.26 -19.78
N GLN A 133 -0.09 -11.71 -20.95
CA GLN A 133 -1.18 -10.74 -21.11
C GLN A 133 -2.53 -11.31 -20.67
N LYS A 134 -2.85 -12.56 -21.01
CA LYS A 134 -4.09 -13.22 -20.58
C LYS A 134 -4.20 -13.34 -19.06
N MET A 135 -3.07 -13.55 -18.38
CA MET A 135 -3.04 -13.59 -16.91
C MET A 135 -3.07 -12.19 -16.28
N ALA A 136 -2.45 -11.22 -16.95
CA ALA A 136 -2.30 -9.86 -16.44
C ALA A 136 -3.57 -9.01 -16.57
N ASP A 137 -4.34 -9.19 -17.62
CA ASP A 137 -5.51 -8.36 -17.94
C ASP A 137 -6.48 -8.20 -16.76
N PRO A 138 -7.06 -9.27 -16.16
CA PRO A 138 -7.98 -9.10 -15.04
C PRO A 138 -7.29 -8.59 -13.75
N ARG A 139 -6.01 -8.89 -13.56
CA ARG A 139 -5.29 -8.54 -12.33
C ARG A 139 -4.84 -7.09 -12.30
N LEU A 140 -4.34 -6.56 -13.43
CA LEU A 140 -3.91 -5.15 -13.51
C LEU A 140 -5.06 -4.20 -13.22
N ALA A 141 -6.25 -4.44 -13.81
CA ALA A 141 -7.43 -3.62 -13.57
C ALA A 141 -7.88 -3.66 -12.10
N ASN A 142 -7.91 -4.85 -11.50
CA ASN A 142 -8.30 -5.02 -10.10
C ASN A 142 -7.31 -4.35 -9.13
N LEU A 143 -6.01 -4.48 -9.38
CA LEU A 143 -4.97 -3.87 -8.53
C LEU A 143 -5.05 -2.35 -8.51
N ILE A 144 -5.33 -1.70 -9.66
CA ILE A 144 -5.52 -0.25 -9.73
C ILE A 144 -6.73 0.20 -8.89
N ALA A 145 -7.79 -0.60 -8.83
CA ALA A 145 -8.99 -0.29 -8.10
C ALA A 145 -8.84 -0.50 -6.56
N MET A 146 -7.96 -1.39 -6.12
CA MET A 146 -7.82 -1.77 -4.70
C MET A 146 -7.57 -0.58 -3.74
N PRO A 147 -6.65 0.37 -4.01
CA PRO A 147 -6.42 1.50 -3.13
C PRO A 147 -7.65 2.40 -2.97
N LEU A 148 -8.52 2.45 -3.97
CA LEU A 148 -9.69 3.32 -4.03
C LEU A 148 -10.92 2.71 -3.37
N ALA A 149 -11.07 1.39 -3.39
CA ALA A 149 -12.21 0.67 -2.81
C ALA A 149 -12.38 0.91 -1.29
N ALA A 150 -11.33 1.41 -0.64
CA ALA A 150 -11.30 1.71 0.79
C ALA A 150 -12.25 2.82 1.24
N ARG A 151 -12.78 3.63 0.33
CA ARG A 151 -13.53 4.86 0.65
C ARG A 151 -14.97 4.92 0.13
N SER A 152 -15.59 3.82 -0.22
CA SER A 152 -17.02 3.87 -0.53
C SER A 152 -17.82 4.01 0.77
N PRO A 153 -18.28 5.22 1.14
CA PRO A 153 -19.13 5.42 2.33
C PRO A 153 -20.54 4.87 2.13
N LEU A 154 -20.81 4.25 0.98
CA LEU A 154 -22.15 3.77 0.59
C LEU A 154 -22.43 2.32 1.01
N SER A 155 -21.53 1.66 1.76
CA SER A 155 -21.76 0.28 2.22
C SER A 155 -22.23 0.19 3.68
N ALA A 156 -22.64 1.31 4.30
CA ALA A 156 -23.21 1.33 5.63
C ALA A 156 -24.72 1.61 5.53
N ASN A 157 -25.48 0.60 5.13
CA ASN A 157 -26.90 0.54 5.41
C ASN A 157 -27.35 -0.91 5.53
#